data_f50da3c0405d870c4a4ad0ff7199003c
#
_entry.id   f50da3c0405d870c4a4ad0ff7199003c
#
_cell.length_a   1.000
_cell.length_b   1.000
_cell.length_c   1.000
_cell.angle_alpha   90.00
_cell.angle_beta   90.00
_cell.angle_gamma   90.00
#
_symmetry.space_group_name_H-M   'P 1'
#
loop_
_entity.id
_entity.type
_entity.pdbx_description
1 polymer ?
#
loop_
_entity_poly.entity_id
_entity_poly.type
_entity_poly.pdbx_seq_one_letter_code
_entity_poly.pdbx_strand_id
1 'polypeptide(L)'
;QEEMEQDFLEDVSRDRLPIRLVAFESDELAGTIVLRESGSAELPESQPELGGLYVVESHRGHGIGTELVRAGMKLALDLGHEIVYATTVNAAGILERLGWDFLKTVIHDDGELSLYRCIL
;
A
#
# COMPACT_ATOMS: atom_id res chain seq x y z
N GLN A 1 10.25 20.49 -2.15
CA GLN A 1 10.17 19.24 -2.37
C GLN A 1 9.47 19.05 -3.61
N GLU A 2 9.75 18.08 -4.18
CA GLU A 2 9.09 17.86 -5.19
C GLU A 2 7.89 17.42 -4.96
N GLU A 3 7.01 17.68 -5.64
CA GLU A 3 5.79 17.25 -5.40
C GLU A 3 5.60 15.94 -5.83
N MET A 4 4.82 15.13 -5.17
CA MET A 4 4.37 13.86 -5.60
C MET A 4 2.96 13.96 -5.97
N GLU A 5 2.64 13.72 -7.20
CA GLU A 5 1.28 13.68 -7.62
C GLU A 5 0.76 12.29 -7.53
N GLN A 6 -0.45 12.13 -7.02
CA GLN A 6 -1.07 10.83 -6.93
C GLN A 6 -2.24 10.78 -7.86
N ASP A 7 -2.39 9.67 -8.57
CA ASP A 7 -3.42 9.54 -9.54
C ASP A 7 -4.07 8.21 -9.41
N PHE A 8 -5.38 8.14 -9.64
CA PHE A 8 -6.10 6.89 -9.64
C PHE A 8 -6.18 6.42 -11.06
N LEU A 9 -5.40 5.36 -11.39
CA LEU A 9 -5.36 4.85 -12.70
C LEU A 9 -6.62 4.23 -13.02
N GLU A 10 -7.08 4.37 -14.06
CA GLU A 10 -8.07 3.66 -14.63
C GLU A 10 -9.27 3.39 -14.00
N ASP A 11 -9.51 3.63 -12.95
CA ASP A 11 -10.67 3.20 -12.42
C ASP A 11 -11.67 4.21 -12.45
N VAL A 12 -12.75 3.96 -12.94
CA VAL A 12 -13.81 4.84 -12.99
C VAL A 12 -14.55 4.94 -11.73
N SER A 13 -14.43 4.03 -10.80
CA SER A 13 -15.16 4.07 -9.58
C SER A 13 -14.20 4.08 -8.45
N ARG A 14 -14.08 5.17 -7.75
CA ARG A 14 -13.11 5.26 -6.68
C ARG A 14 -13.61 4.73 -5.38
N ASP A 15 -14.85 4.23 -5.34
CA ASP A 15 -15.36 3.62 -4.14
C ASP A 15 -15.38 2.12 -4.25
N ARG A 16 -14.75 1.54 -5.28
CA ARG A 16 -14.72 0.10 -5.42
C ARG A 16 -13.30 -0.36 -5.56
N LEU A 17 -12.94 -1.37 -4.84
CA LEU A 17 -11.61 -1.94 -4.91
C LEU A 17 -11.53 -2.97 -6.03
N PRO A 18 -10.39 -3.16 -6.64
CA PRO A 18 -9.10 -2.58 -6.26
C PRO A 18 -8.87 -1.21 -6.89
N ILE A 19 -8.09 -0.39 -6.22
CA ILE A 19 -7.73 0.91 -6.75
C ILE A 19 -6.21 0.99 -6.73
N ARG A 20 -5.63 1.38 -7.87
CA ARG A 20 -4.19 1.54 -7.95
C ARG A 20 -3.84 3.01 -7.84
N LEU A 21 -2.89 3.31 -6.98
CA LEU A 21 -2.36 4.65 -6.88
C LEU A 21 -1.00 4.68 -7.53
N VAL A 22 -0.69 5.76 -8.21
CA VAL A 22 0.62 5.92 -8.81
C VAL A 22 1.21 7.23 -8.34
N ALA A 23 2.52 7.27 -8.25
CA ALA A 23 3.25 8.46 -7.88
C ALA A 23 4.13 8.88 -9.04
N PHE A 24 4.16 10.17 -9.30
CA PHE A 24 5.04 10.71 -10.31
C PHE A 24 6.05 11.64 -9.63
N GLU A 25 7.26 11.66 -10.16
CA GLU A 25 8.26 12.58 -9.69
C GLU A 25 8.85 13.20 -10.94
N SER A 26 8.75 14.50 -11.07
CA SER A 26 9.25 15.21 -12.25
C SER A 26 8.68 14.62 -13.54
N ASP A 27 7.40 14.35 -13.52
CA ASP A 27 6.67 13.83 -14.67
C ASP A 27 7.04 12.40 -15.05
N GLU A 28 7.82 11.72 -14.24
CA GLU A 28 8.13 10.33 -14.49
C GLU A 28 7.40 9.45 -13.50
N LEU A 29 6.91 8.31 -13.95
CA LEU A 29 6.29 7.35 -13.05
C LEU A 29 7.33 6.86 -12.07
N ALA A 30 7.11 7.09 -10.81
CA ALA A 30 8.08 6.76 -9.78
C ALA A 30 7.68 5.57 -8.94
N GLY A 31 6.41 5.26 -8.84
CA GLY A 31 6.01 4.09 -8.04
C GLY A 31 4.52 3.87 -8.05
N THR A 32 4.11 2.73 -7.50
CA THR A 32 2.69 2.37 -7.44
C THR A 32 2.40 1.61 -6.17
N ILE A 33 1.12 1.58 -5.79
CA ILE A 33 0.63 0.74 -4.73
C ILE A 33 -0.84 0.44 -5.02
N VAL A 34 -1.35 -0.67 -4.53
CA VAL A 34 -2.73 -1.06 -4.79
C VAL A 34 -3.46 -1.24 -3.47
N LEU A 35 -4.65 -0.69 -3.36
CA LEU A 35 -5.56 -0.98 -2.27
C LEU A 35 -6.61 -1.94 -2.83
N ARG A 36 -6.74 -3.12 -2.21
CA ARG A 36 -7.64 -4.14 -2.72
C ARG A 36 -8.32 -4.84 -1.57
N GLU A 37 -9.34 -5.63 -1.89
CA GLU A 37 -9.92 -6.47 -0.88
C GLU A 37 -8.97 -7.61 -0.63
N SER A 38 -8.96 -8.09 0.60
CA SER A 38 -8.06 -9.16 0.95
C SER A 38 -8.32 -10.39 0.13
N GLY A 39 -7.28 -10.94 -0.44
CA GLY A 39 -7.38 -12.21 -1.11
C GLY A 39 -6.68 -13.31 -0.37
N SER A 40 -6.22 -13.04 0.85
CA SER A 40 -5.46 -14.00 1.60
C SER A 40 -6.35 -14.70 2.61
N ALA A 41 -6.19 -16.01 2.74
CA ALA A 41 -6.94 -16.74 3.74
C ALA A 41 -6.51 -16.35 5.14
N GLU A 42 -5.39 -15.67 5.27
CA GLU A 42 -4.92 -15.27 6.57
C GLU A 42 -5.59 -14.02 7.08
N LEU A 43 -6.37 -13.32 6.25
CA LEU A 43 -6.98 -12.06 6.64
C LEU A 43 -8.48 -12.22 6.78
N PRO A 44 -9.11 -11.39 7.60
CA PRO A 44 -10.56 -11.41 7.69
C PRO A 44 -11.17 -11.10 6.34
N GLU A 45 -12.32 -11.69 6.11
CA GLU A 45 -12.97 -11.51 4.86
C GLU A 45 -13.32 -10.07 4.60
N SER A 46 -13.12 -9.60 3.39
CA SER A 46 -13.52 -8.28 2.97
C SER A 46 -12.77 -7.12 3.63
N GLN A 47 -11.64 -7.41 4.25
CA GLN A 47 -10.85 -6.32 4.80
C GLN A 47 -9.93 -5.75 3.73
N PRO A 48 -9.66 -4.45 3.75
CA PRO A 48 -8.79 -3.87 2.73
C PRO A 48 -7.34 -4.22 3.00
N GLU A 49 -6.60 -4.36 1.93
CA GLU A 49 -5.20 -4.70 2.00
C GLU A 49 -4.40 -3.84 1.04
N LEU A 50 -3.31 -3.25 1.50
CA LEU A 50 -2.38 -2.56 0.63
C LEU A 50 -1.33 -3.54 0.17
N GLY A 51 -1.06 -3.55 -1.11
CA GLY A 51 -0.06 -4.45 -1.67
C GLY A 51 0.52 -3.90 -2.94
N GLY A 52 1.44 -4.64 -3.51
CA GLY A 52 2.03 -4.25 -4.79
C GLY A 52 2.85 -2.96 -4.73
N LEU A 53 3.40 -2.64 -3.56
CA LEU A 53 4.21 -1.43 -3.48
C LEU A 53 5.47 -1.61 -4.30
N TYR A 54 5.71 -0.70 -5.21
CA TYR A 54 6.90 -0.73 -6.03
C TYR A 54 7.36 0.69 -6.28
N VAL A 55 8.64 0.95 -6.09
CA VAL A 55 9.23 2.24 -6.39
C VAL A 55 10.28 2.00 -7.45
N VAL A 56 10.23 2.77 -8.54
CA VAL A 56 11.17 2.64 -9.64
C VAL A 56 12.57 2.91 -9.11
N GLU A 57 13.52 2.09 -9.55
CA GLU A 57 14.84 2.10 -8.94
C GLU A 57 15.49 3.48 -8.95
N SER A 58 15.37 4.22 -10.02
CA SER A 58 16.00 5.53 -10.11
C SER A 58 15.36 6.57 -9.20
N HIS A 59 14.22 6.25 -8.63
CA HIS A 59 13.51 7.18 -7.74
C HIS A 59 13.54 6.72 -6.28
N ARG A 60 14.27 5.67 -5.97
CA ARG A 60 14.35 5.17 -4.61
C ARG A 60 15.16 6.11 -3.75
N GLY A 61 14.87 6.09 -2.46
CA GLY A 61 15.57 6.97 -1.53
C GLY A 61 14.98 8.36 -1.46
N HIS A 62 13.86 8.60 -2.15
CA HIS A 62 13.24 9.92 -2.17
C HIS A 62 11.96 9.95 -1.33
N GLY A 63 11.66 8.91 -0.57
CA GLY A 63 10.48 8.89 0.28
C GLY A 63 9.20 8.53 -0.43
N ILE A 64 9.28 8.07 -1.68
CA ILE A 64 8.08 7.79 -2.47
C ILE A 64 7.30 6.62 -1.90
N GLY A 65 8.00 5.58 -1.44
CA GLY A 65 7.30 4.43 -0.85
C GLY A 65 6.49 4.83 0.37
N THR A 66 7.06 5.67 1.23
CA THR A 66 6.35 6.15 2.40
C THR A 66 5.13 6.96 2.00
N GLU A 67 5.26 7.81 0.98
CA GLU A 67 4.13 8.62 0.55
C GLU A 67 3.03 7.77 -0.08
N LEU A 68 3.41 6.73 -0.80
CA LEU A 68 2.42 5.83 -1.38
C LEU A 68 1.64 5.10 -0.28
N VAL A 69 2.32 4.63 0.76
CA VAL A 69 1.63 3.97 1.85
C VAL A 69 0.71 4.96 2.56
N ARG A 70 1.16 6.19 2.79
CA ARG A 70 0.30 7.18 3.41
C ARG A 70 -0.93 7.45 2.56
N ALA A 71 -0.75 7.54 1.25
CA ALA A 71 -1.88 7.79 0.35
C ALA A 71 -2.86 6.63 0.38
N GLY A 72 -2.35 5.40 0.45
CA GLY A 72 -3.21 4.23 0.56
C GLY A 72 -3.99 4.21 1.86
N MET A 73 -3.34 4.61 2.96
CA MET A 73 -4.02 4.69 4.24
C MET A 73 -5.15 5.73 4.19
N LYS A 74 -4.87 6.89 3.59
CA LYS A 74 -5.89 7.91 3.49
C LYS A 74 -7.04 7.45 2.61
N LEU A 75 -6.74 6.79 1.51
CA LEU A 75 -7.77 6.27 0.64
C LEU A 75 -8.66 5.28 1.39
N ALA A 76 -8.07 4.37 2.14
CA ALA A 76 -8.84 3.39 2.89
C ALA A 76 -9.75 4.10 3.90
N LEU A 77 -9.22 5.10 4.59
CA LEU A 77 -10.02 5.85 5.54
C LEU A 77 -11.16 6.58 4.84
N ASP A 78 -10.88 7.21 3.71
CA ASP A 78 -11.90 7.95 2.97
C ASP A 78 -13.00 7.03 2.45
N LEU A 79 -12.68 5.77 2.22
CA LEU A 79 -13.68 4.81 1.78
C LEU A 79 -14.46 4.21 2.95
N GLY A 80 -14.16 4.63 4.17
CA GLY A 80 -14.93 4.19 5.33
C GLY A 80 -14.34 3.02 6.09
N HIS A 81 -13.12 2.62 5.77
CA HIS A 81 -12.53 1.51 6.49
C HIS A 81 -11.84 2.03 7.75
N GLU A 82 -11.80 1.19 8.77
CA GLU A 82 -11.17 1.53 10.02
C GLU A 82 -9.87 0.80 10.24
N ILE A 83 -9.60 -0.23 9.47
CA ILE A 83 -8.43 -1.04 9.59
C ILE A 83 -7.96 -1.39 8.20
N VAL A 84 -6.65 -1.39 7.98
CA VAL A 84 -6.09 -1.83 6.71
C VAL A 84 -4.93 -2.77 7.01
N TYR A 85 -4.76 -3.78 6.16
CA TYR A 85 -3.71 -4.77 6.32
C TYR A 85 -2.70 -4.64 5.18
N ALA A 86 -1.51 -5.18 5.39
CA ALA A 86 -0.51 -5.24 4.33
C ALA A 86 0.35 -6.46 4.55
N THR A 87 0.71 -7.12 3.44
CA THR A 87 1.72 -8.17 3.50
C THR A 87 2.92 -7.67 2.70
N THR A 88 4.11 -7.92 3.22
CA THR A 88 5.28 -7.37 2.57
C THR A 88 6.48 -8.27 2.76
N VAL A 89 7.38 -8.23 1.78
CA VAL A 89 8.67 -8.88 1.89
C VAL A 89 9.69 -7.87 2.40
N ASN A 90 9.67 -6.66 1.86
CA ASN A 90 10.77 -5.74 2.11
C ASN A 90 10.35 -4.32 2.51
N ALA A 91 9.09 -4.09 2.79
CA ALA A 91 8.64 -2.75 3.15
C ALA A 91 8.35 -2.61 4.65
N ALA A 92 8.82 -3.54 5.46
CA ALA A 92 8.51 -3.52 6.88
C ALA A 92 8.96 -2.22 7.53
N GLY A 93 10.12 -1.71 7.14
CA GLY A 93 10.62 -0.48 7.76
C GLY A 93 9.70 0.70 7.52
N ILE A 94 9.10 0.79 6.33
CA ILE A 94 8.17 1.85 6.04
C ILE A 94 6.93 1.71 6.90
N LEU A 95 6.38 0.51 6.98
CA LEU A 95 5.17 0.27 7.75
C LEU A 95 5.39 0.56 9.22
N GLU A 96 6.51 0.11 9.75
CA GLU A 96 6.78 0.31 11.16
C GLU A 96 6.96 1.78 11.50
N ARG A 97 7.60 2.53 10.62
CA ARG A 97 7.76 3.95 10.87
C ARG A 97 6.44 4.69 10.81
N LEU A 98 5.47 4.15 10.09
CA LEU A 98 4.16 4.78 10.00
C LEU A 98 3.18 4.25 11.05
N GLY A 99 3.65 3.43 11.98
CA GLY A 99 2.82 3.00 13.09
C GLY A 99 2.02 1.74 12.88
N TRP A 100 2.34 0.98 11.87
CA TRP A 100 1.66 -0.30 11.63
C TRP A 100 2.16 -1.34 12.62
N ASP A 101 1.29 -2.27 12.97
CA ASP A 101 1.61 -3.35 13.91
C ASP A 101 1.91 -4.62 13.17
N PHE A 102 3.03 -5.24 13.50
CA PHE A 102 3.37 -6.56 12.96
C PHE A 102 2.48 -7.60 13.61
N LEU A 103 1.86 -8.42 12.82
CA LEU A 103 0.98 -9.47 13.34
C LEU A 103 1.64 -10.82 13.30
N LYS A 104 2.16 -11.24 12.16
CA LYS A 104 2.75 -12.56 12.04
C LYS A 104 3.43 -12.73 10.71
N THR A 105 4.19 -13.80 10.58
CA THR A 105 4.78 -14.19 9.33
C THR A 105 3.83 -15.14 8.63
N VAL A 106 3.65 -14.95 7.33
CA VAL A 106 2.78 -15.76 6.51
C VAL A 106 3.62 -16.46 5.47
N ILE A 107 3.38 -17.74 5.26
CA ILE A 107 4.15 -18.52 4.31
C ILE A 107 3.37 -18.60 3.01
N HIS A 108 4.05 -18.21 1.93
CA HIS A 108 3.46 -18.30 0.61
C HIS A 108 4.39 -19.13 -0.26
N ASP A 109 3.94 -19.46 -1.46
CA ASP A 109 4.75 -20.22 -2.38
C ASP A 109 6.09 -19.57 -2.64
N ASP A 110 6.12 -18.25 -2.64
CA ASP A 110 7.34 -17.53 -2.94
C ASP A 110 8.16 -17.20 -1.71
N GLY A 111 7.82 -17.74 -0.55
CA GLY A 111 8.59 -17.52 0.65
C GLY A 111 7.78 -16.88 1.74
N GLU A 112 8.46 -16.19 2.64
CA GLU A 112 7.81 -15.64 3.81
C GLU A 112 7.45 -14.19 3.60
N LEU A 113 6.28 -13.82 4.06
CA LEU A 113 5.82 -12.45 4.05
C LEU A 113 5.49 -12.04 5.46
N SER A 114 5.66 -10.77 5.76
CA SER A 114 5.26 -10.23 7.06
C SER A 114 3.89 -9.58 6.91
N LEU A 115 2.98 -9.89 7.82
CA LEU A 115 1.64 -9.35 7.80
C LEU A 115 1.54 -8.25 8.85
N TYR A 116 1.08 -7.09 8.41
CA TYR A 116 0.93 -5.92 9.26
C TYR A 116 -0.50 -5.43 9.25
N ARG A 117 -0.87 -4.69 10.28
CA ARG A 117 -2.19 -4.10 10.39
C ARG A 117 -2.04 -2.66 10.86
N CYS A 118 -2.88 -1.79 10.33
CA CYS A 118 -2.92 -0.40 10.78
C CYS A 118 -4.36 -0.05 11.13
N ILE A 119 -4.56 0.53 12.30
CA ILE A 119 -5.85 1.05 12.69
C ILE A 119 -5.86 2.51 12.27
N LEU A 120 -6.78 2.85 11.40
CA LEU A 120 -6.81 4.16 10.75
C LEU A 120 -7.46 5.27 11.59
#